data_b83bf1268228b7aac44e15d991e0a862
#
_entry.id   b83bf1268228b7aac44e15d991e0a862
#
_cell.length_a   1.000
_cell.length_b   1.000
_cell.length_c   1.000
_cell.angle_alpha   90.00
_cell.angle_beta   90.00
_cell.angle_gamma   90.00
#
_symmetry.space_group_name_H-M   'P 1'
#
loop_
_entity.id
_entity.type
_entity.pdbx_description
1 polymer ?
#
loop_
_entity_poly.entity_id
_entity_poly.type
_entity_poly.pdbx_seq_one_letter_code
_entity_poly.pdbx_strand_id
1 'polypeptide(L)'
;MKQNNYLLNLLKVTIFSLLLIATSPIRAEIKVVTTIKPLHSLIANVMDGVGEPSLIIEGSTSPHSFTLKPSHAKLLEEADLIFWV
;
A
#
# COMPACT_ATOMS: atom_id res chain seq x y z
N MET A 1 -4.78 5.35 52.65
CA MET A 1 -5.10 4.64 51.42
C MET A 1 -4.92 5.48 50.15
N LYS A 2 -4.22 6.60 50.32
CA LYS A 2 -3.86 7.46 49.19
C LYS A 2 -2.86 6.81 48.23
N GLN A 3 -2.16 5.76 48.68
CA GLN A 3 -1.14 5.05 47.84
C GLN A 3 -1.74 4.27 46.67
N ASN A 4 -2.97 3.80 46.81
CA ASN A 4 -3.64 3.04 45.75
C ASN A 4 -3.99 3.89 44.55
N ASN A 5 -4.18 5.20 44.72
CA ASN A 5 -4.49 6.10 43.61
C ASN A 5 -3.31 6.31 42.66
N TYR A 6 -2.09 6.34 43.21
CA TYR A 6 -0.88 6.46 42.36
C TYR A 6 -0.67 5.25 41.51
N LEU A 7 -0.85 4.05 42.08
CA LEU A 7 -0.71 2.80 41.31
C LEU A 7 -1.79 2.67 40.25
N LEU A 8 -3.02 3.03 40.55
CA LEU A 8 -4.11 3.01 39.58
C LEU A 8 -3.89 4.01 38.45
N ASN A 9 -3.42 5.22 38.76
CA ASN A 9 -3.13 6.23 37.76
C ASN A 9 -1.95 5.81 36.85
N LEU A 10 -0.92 5.24 37.47
CA LEU A 10 0.22 4.74 36.75
C LEU A 10 -0.18 3.60 35.81
N LEU A 11 -1.03 2.69 36.26
CA LEU A 11 -1.56 1.59 35.47
C LEU A 11 -2.39 2.10 34.29
N LYS A 12 -3.24 3.10 34.51
CA LYS A 12 -4.05 3.72 33.47
C LYS A 12 -3.19 4.37 32.40
N VAL A 13 -2.15 5.10 32.79
CA VAL A 13 -1.21 5.73 31.86
C VAL A 13 -0.47 4.68 31.06
N THR A 14 -0.03 3.60 31.70
CA THR A 14 0.68 2.50 31.02
C THR A 14 -0.22 1.81 30.01
N ILE A 15 -1.47 1.51 30.37
CA ILE A 15 -2.44 0.88 29.46
C ILE A 15 -2.76 1.81 28.28
N PHE A 16 -2.94 3.10 28.53
CA PHE A 16 -3.21 4.09 27.49
C PHE A 16 -2.05 4.20 26.50
N SER A 17 -0.81 4.22 27.02
CA SER A 17 0.40 4.24 26.17
C SER A 17 0.53 2.99 25.32
N LEU A 18 0.23 1.82 25.86
CA LEU A 18 0.22 0.56 25.11
C LEU A 18 -0.83 0.56 24.00
N LEU A 19 -2.01 1.11 24.28
CA LEU A 19 -3.07 1.24 23.27
C LEU A 19 -2.67 2.18 22.14
N LEU A 20 -1.97 3.27 22.42
CA LEU A 20 -1.47 4.19 21.42
C LEU A 20 -0.44 3.53 20.50
N ILE A 21 0.43 2.68 21.04
CA ILE A 21 1.40 1.91 20.26
C ILE A 21 0.68 0.88 19.39
N ALA A 22 -0.34 0.22 19.92
CA ALA A 22 -1.11 -0.79 19.20
C ALA A 22 -1.96 -0.19 18.09
N THR A 23 -2.29 1.09 18.13
CA THR A 23 -3.05 1.78 17.09
C THR A 23 -2.17 2.46 16.05
N SER A 24 -0.88 2.13 15.99
CA SER A 24 -0.01 2.59 14.91
C SER A 24 -0.64 2.27 13.57
N PRO A 25 -0.71 3.22 12.63
CA PRO A 25 -1.37 2.98 11.36
C PRO A 25 -0.68 1.83 10.62
N ILE A 26 -1.41 0.73 10.46
CA ILE A 26 -1.00 -0.33 9.56
C ILE A 26 -1.21 0.24 8.17
N ARG A 27 -0.12 0.54 7.47
CA ARG A 27 -0.20 0.94 6.08
C ARG A 27 -0.66 -0.26 5.27
N ALA A 28 -1.94 -0.28 4.91
CA ALA A 28 -2.43 -1.22 3.93
C ALA A 28 -1.75 -0.88 2.61
N GLU A 29 -0.92 -1.78 2.11
CA GLU A 29 -0.27 -1.63 0.82
C GLU A 29 -1.32 -1.79 -0.28
N ILE A 30 -1.55 -0.71 -1.04
CA ILE A 30 -2.45 -0.75 -2.18
C ILE A 30 -1.67 -1.22 -3.39
N LYS A 31 -2.09 -2.32 -3.99
CA LYS A 31 -1.48 -2.87 -5.20
C LYS A 31 -2.17 -2.27 -6.42
N VAL A 32 -1.45 -1.44 -7.15
CA VAL A 32 -1.92 -0.76 -8.35
C VAL A 32 -1.15 -1.27 -9.55
N VAL A 33 -1.87 -1.58 -10.62
CA VAL A 33 -1.30 -2.06 -11.88
C VAL A 33 -1.68 -1.10 -12.99
N THR A 34 -0.72 -0.74 -13.84
CA THR A 34 -0.93 0.09 -15.03
C THR A 34 -0.50 -0.67 -16.27
N THR A 35 -1.16 -0.41 -17.40
CA THR A 35 -0.91 -1.16 -18.63
C THR A 35 0.22 -0.58 -19.47
N ILE A 36 0.34 0.75 -19.57
CA ILE A 36 1.34 1.40 -20.43
C ILE A 36 2.20 2.38 -19.64
N LYS A 37 3.42 2.64 -20.15
CA LYS A 37 4.41 3.47 -19.48
C LYS A 37 3.98 4.92 -19.23
N PRO A 38 3.35 5.65 -20.17
CA PRO A 38 2.87 7.01 -19.88
C PRO A 38 1.87 7.06 -18.73
N LEU A 39 0.97 6.08 -18.67
CA LEU A 39 -0.01 5.97 -17.60
C LEU A 39 0.68 5.62 -16.28
N HIS A 40 1.68 4.74 -16.32
CA HIS A 40 2.49 4.38 -15.15
C HIS A 40 3.16 5.61 -14.54
N SER A 41 3.76 6.47 -15.35
CA SER A 41 4.44 7.68 -14.88
C SER A 41 3.46 8.64 -14.19
N LEU A 42 2.27 8.80 -14.73
CA LEU A 42 1.23 9.65 -14.15
C LEU A 42 0.76 9.10 -12.80
N ILE A 43 0.47 7.81 -12.74
CA ILE A 43 0.01 7.15 -11.52
C ILE A 43 1.12 7.11 -10.47
N ALA A 44 2.37 6.92 -10.86
CA ALA A 44 3.51 6.96 -9.95
C ALA A 44 3.63 8.32 -9.25
N ASN A 45 3.38 9.41 -9.97
CA ASN A 45 3.37 10.75 -9.39
C ASN A 45 2.25 10.93 -8.37
N VAL A 46 1.06 10.42 -8.67
CA VAL A 46 -0.10 10.47 -7.76
C VAL A 46 0.16 9.63 -6.51
N MET A 47 0.83 8.49 -6.65
CA MET A 47 1.12 7.55 -5.57
C MET A 47 2.39 7.89 -4.78
N ASP A 48 3.04 8.99 -5.07
CA ASP A 48 4.28 9.38 -4.37
C ASP A 48 4.07 9.41 -2.85
N GLY A 49 4.93 8.69 -2.13
CA GLY A 49 4.83 8.54 -0.68
C GLY A 49 3.85 7.46 -0.20
N VAL A 50 3.06 6.87 -1.09
CA VAL A 50 2.08 5.82 -0.76
C VAL A 50 2.54 4.45 -1.26
N GLY A 51 3.20 4.40 -2.41
CA GLY A 51 3.68 3.17 -3.03
C GLY A 51 4.06 3.41 -4.48
N GLU A 52 4.27 2.32 -5.20
CA GLU A 52 4.61 2.35 -6.62
C GLU A 52 3.68 1.45 -7.42
N PRO A 53 3.16 1.94 -8.56
CA PRO A 53 2.37 1.09 -9.44
C PRO A 53 3.25 0.09 -10.19
N SER A 54 2.71 -1.07 -10.52
CA SER A 54 3.35 -2.05 -11.39
C SER A 54 3.01 -1.76 -12.84
N LEU A 55 3.96 -1.99 -13.73
CA LEU A 55 3.81 -1.77 -15.16
C LEU A 55 3.79 -3.13 -15.90
N ILE A 56 2.82 -3.32 -16.77
CA ILE A 56 2.68 -4.55 -17.54
C ILE A 56 3.45 -4.47 -18.86
N ILE A 57 3.22 -3.42 -19.65
CA ILE A 57 3.87 -3.26 -20.95
C ILE A 57 5.10 -2.37 -20.78
N GLU A 58 6.27 -2.98 -20.72
CA GLU A 58 7.53 -2.30 -20.46
C GLU A 58 8.26 -1.94 -21.76
N GLY A 59 9.00 -0.80 -21.68
CA GLY A 59 9.90 -0.37 -22.73
C GLY A 59 9.19 0.05 -23.99
N SER A 60 9.78 -0.32 -25.14
CA SER A 60 9.30 0.01 -26.48
C SER A 60 8.36 -1.04 -27.06
N THR A 61 7.92 -2.01 -26.26
CA THR A 61 7.00 -3.06 -26.71
C THR A 61 5.66 -2.44 -27.09
N SER A 62 5.22 -2.72 -28.33
CA SER A 62 3.92 -2.25 -28.77
C SER A 62 2.79 -3.00 -28.07
N PRO A 63 1.73 -2.31 -27.64
CA PRO A 63 0.55 -3.01 -27.09
C PRO A 63 -0.05 -4.04 -28.02
N HIS A 64 0.13 -3.87 -29.33
CA HIS A 64 -0.39 -4.80 -30.34
C HIS A 64 0.41 -6.10 -30.44
N SER A 65 1.69 -6.08 -30.07
CA SER A 65 2.56 -7.26 -30.08
C SER A 65 2.82 -7.82 -28.69
N PHE A 66 2.16 -7.27 -27.68
CA PHE A 66 2.34 -7.69 -26.29
C PHE A 66 1.69 -9.06 -26.04
N THR A 67 2.44 -9.96 -25.39
CA THR A 67 1.94 -11.25 -24.94
C THR A 67 1.91 -11.27 -23.41
N LEU A 68 0.77 -11.59 -22.84
CA LEU A 68 0.61 -11.67 -21.40
C LEU A 68 1.36 -12.87 -20.84
N LYS A 69 2.31 -12.59 -19.94
CA LYS A 69 3.08 -13.63 -19.25
C LYS A 69 2.34 -14.07 -17.97
N PRO A 70 2.64 -15.28 -17.43
CA PRO A 70 2.05 -15.72 -16.16
C PRO A 70 2.29 -14.74 -15.00
N SER A 71 3.45 -14.08 -14.96
CA SER A 71 3.77 -13.05 -13.96
C SER A 71 2.83 -11.84 -14.07
N HIS A 72 2.44 -11.45 -15.27
CA HIS A 72 1.49 -10.39 -15.50
C HIS A 72 0.08 -10.77 -15.04
N ALA A 73 -0.33 -12.00 -15.32
CA ALA A 73 -1.62 -12.50 -14.84
C ALA A 73 -1.71 -12.49 -13.33
N LYS A 74 -0.63 -12.83 -12.64
CA LYS A 74 -0.55 -12.78 -11.19
C LYS A 74 -0.68 -11.36 -10.66
N LEU A 75 0.00 -10.40 -11.27
CA LEU A 75 -0.11 -8.98 -10.91
C LEU A 75 -1.54 -8.47 -11.04
N LEU A 76 -2.22 -8.83 -12.13
CA LEU A 76 -3.61 -8.44 -12.37
C LEU A 76 -4.56 -9.07 -11.36
N GLU A 77 -4.34 -10.33 -11.01
CA GLU A 77 -5.16 -11.06 -10.04
C GLU A 77 -5.06 -10.45 -8.64
N GLU A 78 -3.84 -10.04 -8.25
CA GLU A 78 -3.57 -9.48 -6.92
C GLU A 78 -3.82 -7.97 -6.83
N ALA A 79 -4.11 -7.30 -7.94
CA ALA A 79 -4.27 -5.85 -7.98
C ALA A 79 -5.54 -5.38 -7.28
N ASP A 80 -5.42 -4.32 -6.50
CA ASP A 80 -6.57 -3.62 -5.93
C ASP A 80 -7.19 -2.64 -6.93
N LEU A 81 -6.35 -2.02 -7.76
CA LEU A 81 -6.75 -1.11 -8.83
C LEU A 81 -5.97 -1.42 -10.10
N ILE A 82 -6.67 -1.37 -11.23
CA ILE A 82 -6.06 -1.56 -12.55
C ILE A 82 -6.41 -0.35 -13.40
N PHE A 83 -5.38 0.36 -13.88
CA PHE A 83 -5.54 1.46 -14.84
C PHE A 83 -5.30 0.91 -16.23
N TRP A 84 -6.36 0.88 -16.97
CA TRP A 84 -6.43 0.25 -18.29
C TRP A 84 -6.60 1.28 -19.40
N VAL A 85 -5.85 1.10 -20.46
CA VAL A 85 -6.01 1.90 -21.69
C VAL A 85 -6.17 0.97 -22.88
#